data_cced93103a44424b492c95e271e164bd
#
_entry.id   cced93103a44424b492c95e271e164bd
#
_cell.length_a   1.000
_cell.length_b   1.000
_cell.length_c   1.000
_cell.angle_alpha   90.00
_cell.angle_beta   90.00
_cell.angle_gamma   90.00
#
_symmetry.space_group_name_H-M   'P 1'
#
loop_
_entity.id
_entity.type
_entity.pdbx_description
1 polymer ?
#
loop_
_entity_poly.entity_id
_entity_poly.type
_entity_poly.pdbx_seq_one_letter_code
_entity_poly.pdbx_strand_id
1 'polypeptide(L)'
;MGKLIRCISEDGTLTVMAADTTDIVNRAQEIHGTSAVVSAALGRLLTAASLMGSALKGADDSVTLRINGNGPAGTVLAASDSHGNVRGYAVNSVVELPLNDKGKLDVSGAVGKDGFLTVIKDLGLKEPYVGQVQIVSGEIAEDITNYFATSEQIPTVCALGVLVNPDLTIRKAGGFIIQLLPTADDTIIDKVEKCISDIDPVTTMLDKGLSPETICRTVLPAFKLDMLDTSEPEYRCNCSRERVSRALISMGRDELEKLKDDEKTEVCCQFCDKKYVFTPADIDRLLEESKGKEDK
;
A
#
# COMPACT_ATOMS: atom_id res chain seq x y z
N MET A 1 -15.52 7.71 -1.19
CA MET A 1 -14.78 7.07 -0.08
C MET A 1 -14.56 5.63 -0.43
N GLY A 2 -13.37 5.09 -0.16
CA GLY A 2 -13.10 3.66 -0.31
C GLY A 2 -14.07 2.82 0.50
N LYS A 3 -14.22 1.56 0.16
CA LYS A 3 -15.00 0.62 0.96
C LYS A 3 -14.22 -0.67 1.09
N LEU A 4 -14.03 -1.12 2.32
CA LEU A 4 -13.32 -2.35 2.65
C LEU A 4 -14.21 -3.23 3.54
N ILE A 5 -14.21 -4.52 3.28
CA ILE A 5 -14.95 -5.50 4.05
C ILE A 5 -14.04 -6.67 4.42
N ARG A 6 -14.26 -7.23 5.60
CA ARG A 6 -13.59 -8.44 6.07
C ARG A 6 -14.65 -9.48 6.43
N CYS A 7 -14.45 -10.68 5.94
CA CYS A 7 -15.31 -11.82 6.21
C CYS A 7 -14.49 -13.03 6.67
N ILE A 8 -15.14 -13.94 7.38
CA ILE A 8 -14.61 -15.24 7.75
C ILE A 8 -15.57 -16.32 7.24
N SER A 9 -15.07 -17.48 6.89
CA SER A 9 -15.93 -18.63 6.60
C SER A 9 -16.61 -19.13 7.87
N GLU A 10 -17.87 -19.59 7.76
CA GLU A 10 -18.67 -20.12 8.89
C GLU A 10 -17.93 -21.27 9.63
N ASP A 11 -17.14 -22.04 8.89
CA ASP A 11 -16.32 -23.15 9.44
C ASP A 11 -14.97 -22.69 10.05
N GLY A 12 -14.66 -21.40 9.99
CA GLY A 12 -13.44 -20.84 10.56
C GLY A 12 -12.15 -21.29 9.86
N THR A 13 -12.21 -21.70 8.60
CA THR A 13 -11.05 -22.21 7.85
C THR A 13 -10.32 -21.15 7.02
N LEU A 14 -10.99 -20.04 6.69
CA LEU A 14 -10.38 -18.96 5.90
C LEU A 14 -10.98 -17.59 6.26
N THR A 15 -10.21 -16.57 5.94
CA THR A 15 -10.68 -15.17 5.90
C THR A 15 -10.57 -14.63 4.48
N VAL A 16 -11.47 -13.72 4.13
CA VAL A 16 -11.40 -12.94 2.88
C VAL A 16 -11.64 -11.48 3.17
N MET A 17 -10.81 -10.64 2.57
CA MET A 17 -10.93 -9.18 2.60
C MET A 17 -11.03 -8.67 1.18
N ALA A 18 -11.93 -7.73 0.92
CA ALA A 18 -12.04 -7.06 -0.37
C ALA A 18 -12.19 -5.55 -0.20
N ALA A 19 -11.63 -4.79 -1.14
CA ALA A 19 -11.72 -3.34 -1.12
C ALA A 19 -11.98 -2.75 -2.52
N ASP A 20 -12.83 -1.73 -2.58
CA ASP A 20 -12.88 -0.73 -3.64
C ASP A 20 -12.05 0.48 -3.17
N THR A 21 -10.93 0.72 -3.84
CA THR A 21 -9.98 1.79 -3.51
C THR A 21 -9.91 2.85 -4.61
N THR A 22 -10.94 2.92 -5.46
CA THR A 22 -10.99 3.84 -6.61
C THR A 22 -10.71 5.30 -6.20
N ASP A 23 -11.38 5.81 -5.17
CA ASP A 23 -11.19 7.19 -4.69
C ASP A 23 -9.79 7.41 -4.10
N ILE A 24 -9.24 6.40 -3.42
CA ILE A 24 -7.89 6.44 -2.86
C ILE A 24 -6.84 6.61 -3.96
N VAL A 25 -6.95 5.79 -5.02
CA VAL A 25 -5.98 5.79 -6.12
C VAL A 25 -6.14 7.04 -6.99
N ASN A 26 -7.37 7.53 -7.21
CA ASN A 26 -7.60 8.84 -7.83
C ASN A 26 -6.92 9.95 -7.02
N ARG A 27 -7.09 9.94 -5.70
CA ARG A 27 -6.46 10.95 -4.85
C ARG A 27 -4.93 10.91 -4.91
N ALA A 28 -4.34 9.73 -4.96
CA ALA A 28 -2.90 9.57 -5.15
C ALA A 28 -2.45 10.11 -6.52
N GLN A 29 -3.19 9.81 -7.59
CA GLN A 29 -2.91 10.31 -8.93
C GLN A 29 -2.98 11.84 -8.99
N GLU A 30 -4.01 12.46 -8.42
CA GLU A 30 -4.15 13.92 -8.35
C GLU A 30 -2.98 14.59 -7.62
N ILE A 31 -2.49 13.99 -6.53
CA ILE A 31 -1.39 14.55 -5.73
C ILE A 31 -0.07 14.43 -6.49
N HIS A 32 0.21 13.26 -7.06
CA HIS A 32 1.55 12.94 -7.59
C HIS A 32 1.67 13.10 -9.11
N GLY A 33 0.57 13.35 -9.83
CA GLY A 33 0.56 13.47 -11.28
C GLY A 33 1.11 12.24 -11.99
N THR A 34 0.75 11.03 -11.50
CA THR A 34 1.34 9.79 -11.98
C THR A 34 0.88 9.43 -13.39
N SER A 35 1.81 8.93 -14.24
CA SER A 35 1.46 8.32 -15.51
C SER A 35 0.62 7.06 -15.35
N ALA A 36 -0.04 6.58 -16.40
CA ALA A 36 -0.98 5.45 -16.32
C ALA A 36 -0.37 4.20 -15.67
N VAL A 37 0.85 3.82 -16.09
CA VAL A 37 1.50 2.61 -15.56
C VAL A 37 1.93 2.79 -14.10
N VAL A 38 2.39 3.98 -13.71
CA VAL A 38 2.76 4.28 -12.31
C VAL A 38 1.51 4.36 -11.43
N SER A 39 0.40 4.93 -11.93
CA SER A 39 -0.90 4.89 -11.24
C SER A 39 -1.36 3.46 -10.98
N ALA A 40 -1.16 2.57 -11.96
CA ALA A 40 -1.49 1.15 -11.79
C ALA A 40 -0.58 0.48 -10.73
N ALA A 41 0.74 0.72 -10.77
CA ALA A 41 1.68 0.16 -9.79
C ALA A 41 1.40 0.68 -8.37
N LEU A 42 1.34 2.01 -8.21
CA LEU A 42 1.08 2.65 -6.92
C LEU A 42 -0.29 2.26 -6.36
N GLY A 43 -1.32 2.25 -7.21
CA GLY A 43 -2.68 1.92 -6.82
C GLY A 43 -2.83 0.46 -6.34
N ARG A 44 -2.16 -0.49 -7.00
CA ARG A 44 -2.11 -1.89 -6.52
C ARG A 44 -1.42 -1.97 -5.15
N LEU A 45 -0.30 -1.27 -4.97
CA LEU A 45 0.43 -1.28 -3.69
C LEU A 45 -0.37 -0.60 -2.57
N LEU A 46 -1.06 0.52 -2.85
CA LEU A 46 -1.97 1.19 -1.92
C LEU A 46 -3.12 0.26 -1.50
N THR A 47 -3.72 -0.45 -2.47
CA THR A 47 -4.79 -1.41 -2.19
C THR A 47 -4.30 -2.57 -1.30
N ALA A 48 -3.13 -3.15 -1.62
CA ALA A 48 -2.51 -4.19 -0.79
C ALA A 48 -2.23 -3.67 0.62
N ALA A 49 -1.65 -2.48 0.76
CA ALA A 49 -1.39 -1.86 2.06
C ALA A 49 -2.67 -1.64 2.86
N SER A 50 -3.75 -1.17 2.23
CA SER A 50 -5.06 -0.97 2.88
C SER A 50 -5.64 -2.28 3.42
N LEU A 51 -5.64 -3.33 2.59
CA LEU A 51 -6.10 -4.66 3.00
C LEU A 51 -5.24 -5.23 4.14
N MET A 52 -3.92 -5.15 4.03
CA MET A 52 -3.00 -5.66 5.07
C MET A 52 -3.08 -4.84 6.36
N GLY A 53 -3.22 -3.51 6.24
CA GLY A 53 -3.39 -2.62 7.39
C GLY A 53 -4.66 -2.93 8.17
N SER A 54 -5.79 -3.11 7.47
CA SER A 54 -7.08 -3.44 8.12
C SER A 54 -7.07 -4.77 8.89
N ALA A 55 -6.09 -5.65 8.63
CA ALA A 55 -5.92 -6.90 9.36
C ALA A 55 -5.12 -6.75 10.67
N LEU A 56 -4.51 -5.59 10.92
CA LEU A 56 -3.77 -5.30 12.15
C LEU A 56 -4.75 -5.14 13.33
N LYS A 57 -4.25 -5.45 14.54
CA LYS A 57 -5.11 -5.52 15.73
C LYS A 57 -5.02 -4.30 16.63
N GLY A 58 -3.84 -3.69 16.73
CA GLY A 58 -3.62 -2.51 17.56
C GLY A 58 -4.09 -1.23 16.84
N ALA A 59 -4.71 -0.30 17.57
CA ALA A 59 -5.21 0.95 16.99
C ALA A 59 -4.09 1.82 16.39
N ASP A 60 -2.89 1.74 16.96
CA ASP A 60 -1.71 2.49 16.50
C ASP A 60 -0.80 1.66 15.57
N ASP A 61 -1.17 0.40 15.30
CA ASP A 61 -0.40 -0.46 14.39
C ASP A 61 -0.39 0.11 12.98
N SER A 62 0.71 -0.13 12.27
CA SER A 62 0.83 0.27 10.87
C SER A 62 1.63 -0.75 10.06
N VAL A 63 1.38 -0.77 8.76
CA VAL A 63 2.16 -1.54 7.79
C VAL A 63 2.69 -0.63 6.70
N THR A 64 3.95 -0.83 6.32
CA THR A 64 4.57 -0.18 5.17
C THR A 64 5.04 -1.23 4.18
N LEU A 65 4.61 -1.08 2.95
CA LEU A 65 5.04 -1.88 1.81
C LEU A 65 5.98 -1.05 0.95
N ARG A 66 7.16 -1.59 0.64
CA ARG A 66 8.14 -0.98 -0.23
C ARG A 66 8.56 -1.99 -1.28
N ILE A 67 8.34 -1.67 -2.56
CA ILE A 67 8.78 -2.50 -3.67
C ILE A 67 9.77 -1.73 -4.54
N ASN A 68 10.86 -2.37 -4.90
CA ASN A 68 11.86 -1.84 -5.82
C ASN A 68 12.52 -3.01 -6.55
N GLY A 69 12.24 -3.13 -7.83
CA GLY A 69 12.77 -4.16 -8.72
C GLY A 69 13.74 -3.63 -9.77
N ASN A 70 14.37 -2.48 -9.54
CA ASN A 70 15.24 -1.78 -10.51
C ASN A 70 14.53 -1.37 -11.81
N GLY A 71 13.19 -1.29 -11.80
CA GLY A 71 12.44 -0.72 -12.90
C GLY A 71 12.44 0.80 -12.91
N PRO A 72 11.98 1.43 -14.00
CA PRO A 72 12.02 2.89 -14.18
C PRO A 72 11.13 3.67 -13.19
N ALA A 73 10.12 3.07 -12.57
CA ALA A 73 9.33 3.70 -11.51
C ALA A 73 10.16 3.94 -10.21
N GLY A 74 11.30 3.27 -10.10
CA GLY A 74 12.11 3.29 -8.90
C GLY A 74 11.42 2.61 -7.73
N THR A 75 11.62 3.13 -6.53
CA THR A 75 10.89 2.63 -5.36
C THR A 75 9.44 3.09 -5.38
N VAL A 76 8.51 2.15 -5.23
CA VAL A 76 7.09 2.42 -4.94
C VAL A 76 6.85 2.07 -3.47
N LEU A 77 6.22 2.98 -2.72
CA LEU A 77 5.98 2.84 -1.29
C LEU A 77 4.54 3.14 -0.96
N ALA A 78 3.94 2.32 -0.11
CA ALA A 78 2.62 2.53 0.47
C ALA A 78 2.65 2.21 1.96
N ALA A 79 1.99 3.03 2.77
CA ALA A 79 1.85 2.81 4.20
C ALA A 79 0.37 2.90 4.60
N SER A 80 -0.06 2.01 5.48
CA SER A 80 -1.42 1.95 6.01
C SER A 80 -1.44 1.94 7.53
N ASP A 81 -2.48 2.54 8.10
CA ASP A 81 -2.84 2.33 9.51
C ASP A 81 -3.76 1.10 9.66
N SER A 82 -4.12 0.77 10.90
CA SER A 82 -5.01 -0.35 11.25
C SER A 82 -6.48 -0.17 10.81
N HIS A 83 -6.84 1.02 10.35
CA HIS A 83 -8.18 1.30 9.78
C HIS A 83 -8.21 1.16 8.26
N GLY A 84 -7.05 0.82 7.64
CA GLY A 84 -6.90 0.71 6.19
C GLY A 84 -6.69 2.06 5.48
N ASN A 85 -6.56 3.19 6.20
CA ASN A 85 -6.21 4.46 5.58
C ASN A 85 -4.77 4.42 5.07
N VAL A 86 -4.56 4.91 3.85
CA VAL A 86 -3.27 4.75 3.18
C VAL A 86 -2.69 6.06 2.69
N ARG A 87 -1.38 6.04 2.50
CA ARG A 87 -0.60 7.03 1.76
C ARG A 87 0.54 6.33 1.05
N GLY A 88 0.99 6.87 -0.06
CA GLY A 88 2.09 6.27 -0.79
C GLY A 88 2.58 7.19 -1.90
N TYR A 89 3.70 6.82 -2.51
CA TYR A 89 4.28 7.51 -3.65
C TYR A 89 5.16 6.56 -4.47
N ALA A 90 5.48 6.96 -5.69
CA ALA A 90 6.57 6.37 -6.47
C ALA A 90 7.69 7.41 -6.62
N VAL A 91 8.95 6.96 -6.59
CA VAL A 91 10.11 7.87 -6.74
C VAL A 91 10.04 8.58 -8.09
N ASN A 92 9.72 7.85 -9.15
CA ASN A 92 9.49 8.40 -10.47
C ASN A 92 8.00 8.30 -10.78
N SER A 93 7.29 9.42 -10.66
CA SER A 93 5.83 9.48 -10.87
C SER A 93 5.44 9.37 -12.34
N VAL A 94 6.33 9.70 -13.28
CA VAL A 94 6.06 9.65 -14.73
C VAL A 94 7.01 8.68 -15.40
N VAL A 95 6.45 7.59 -15.91
CA VAL A 95 7.16 6.56 -16.69
C VAL A 95 6.30 6.22 -17.89
N GLU A 96 6.91 6.23 -19.07
CA GLU A 96 6.27 5.86 -20.32
C GLU A 96 6.78 4.49 -20.78
N LEU A 97 5.89 3.52 -20.84
CA LEU A 97 6.17 2.17 -21.32
C LEU A 97 5.10 1.75 -22.35
N PRO A 98 5.47 0.95 -23.36
CA PRO A 98 4.49 0.33 -24.22
C PRO A 98 3.59 -0.61 -23.41
N LEU A 99 2.43 -0.92 -23.95
CA LEU A 99 1.59 -1.97 -23.39
C LEU A 99 2.33 -3.31 -23.46
N ASN A 100 2.06 -4.18 -22.51
CA ASN A 100 2.60 -5.54 -22.52
C ASN A 100 1.95 -6.39 -23.63
N ASP A 101 2.44 -7.61 -23.85
CA ASP A 101 1.97 -8.54 -24.90
C ASP A 101 0.47 -8.88 -24.83
N LYS A 102 -0.17 -8.61 -23.67
CA LYS A 102 -1.62 -8.78 -23.47
C LYS A 102 -2.42 -7.49 -23.69
N GLY A 103 -1.78 -6.44 -24.21
CA GLY A 103 -2.40 -5.12 -24.43
C GLY A 103 -2.77 -4.38 -23.15
N LYS A 104 -2.10 -4.67 -22.02
CA LYS A 104 -2.31 -4.03 -20.72
C LYS A 104 -1.11 -3.17 -20.32
N LEU A 105 -1.31 -2.27 -19.36
CA LEU A 105 -0.21 -1.50 -18.75
C LEU A 105 0.86 -2.45 -18.21
N ASP A 106 2.11 -2.21 -18.57
CA ASP A 106 3.25 -3.05 -18.15
C ASP A 106 3.76 -2.66 -16.76
N VAL A 107 3.00 -3.05 -15.73
CA VAL A 107 3.34 -2.77 -14.34
C VAL A 107 4.63 -3.48 -13.95
N SER A 108 4.82 -4.72 -14.40
CA SER A 108 6.03 -5.48 -14.20
C SER A 108 7.27 -4.79 -14.78
N GLY A 109 7.16 -4.25 -16.00
CA GLY A 109 8.23 -3.44 -16.60
C GLY A 109 8.51 -2.15 -15.85
N ALA A 110 7.48 -1.48 -15.30
CA ALA A 110 7.64 -0.26 -14.52
C ALA A 110 8.33 -0.50 -13.16
N VAL A 111 7.95 -1.55 -12.44
CA VAL A 111 8.49 -1.93 -11.12
C VAL A 111 9.86 -2.61 -11.25
N GLY A 112 10.02 -3.47 -12.27
CA GLY A 112 11.17 -4.34 -12.44
C GLY A 112 11.07 -5.61 -11.58
N LYS A 113 12.03 -6.54 -11.78
CA LYS A 113 12.05 -7.85 -11.11
C LYS A 113 13.34 -8.12 -10.34
N ASP A 114 14.35 -7.29 -10.53
CA ASP A 114 15.67 -7.46 -9.90
C ASP A 114 15.72 -6.65 -8.59
N GLY A 115 15.09 -7.19 -7.56
CA GLY A 115 15.03 -6.52 -6.27
C GLY A 115 14.06 -7.15 -5.29
N PHE A 116 13.51 -6.35 -4.38
CA PHE A 116 12.80 -6.84 -3.22
C PHE A 116 11.47 -6.14 -2.96
N LEU A 117 10.52 -6.92 -2.45
CA LEU A 117 9.38 -6.44 -1.69
C LEU A 117 9.74 -6.51 -0.20
N THR A 118 9.66 -5.37 0.49
CA THR A 118 9.88 -5.25 1.93
C THR A 118 8.55 -4.86 2.60
N VAL A 119 8.19 -5.60 3.63
CA VAL A 119 7.00 -5.34 4.47
C VAL A 119 7.49 -5.02 5.87
N ILE A 120 7.13 -3.84 6.37
CA ILE A 120 7.47 -3.36 7.70
C ILE A 120 6.18 -3.23 8.50
N LYS A 121 6.04 -3.96 9.61
CA LYS A 121 4.90 -3.86 10.53
C LYS A 121 5.37 -3.22 11.84
N ASP A 122 4.86 -2.02 12.12
CA ASP A 122 5.03 -1.38 13.43
C ASP A 122 3.84 -1.75 14.30
N LEU A 123 4.09 -2.57 15.29
CA LEU A 123 3.11 -3.13 16.22
C LEU A 123 3.29 -2.55 17.63
N GLY A 124 3.91 -1.38 17.76
CA GLY A 124 4.20 -0.76 19.06
C GLY A 124 5.28 -1.49 19.87
N LEU A 125 6.04 -2.39 19.26
CA LEU A 125 7.16 -3.07 19.88
C LEU A 125 8.42 -2.21 19.83
N LYS A 126 9.47 -2.63 20.57
CA LYS A 126 10.77 -1.92 20.58
C LYS A 126 11.35 -1.73 19.18
N GLU A 127 11.18 -2.72 18.32
CA GLU A 127 11.62 -2.70 16.93
C GLU A 127 10.46 -3.19 16.04
N PRO A 128 10.26 -2.60 14.85
CA PRO A 128 9.26 -3.08 13.92
C PRO A 128 9.65 -4.45 13.35
N TYR A 129 8.67 -5.27 13.02
CA TYR A 129 8.90 -6.47 12.24
C TYR A 129 9.21 -6.09 10.80
N VAL A 130 10.27 -6.68 10.23
CA VAL A 130 10.68 -6.45 8.84
C VAL A 130 10.78 -7.79 8.12
N GLY A 131 9.90 -8.01 7.16
CA GLY A 131 9.96 -9.13 6.21
C GLY A 131 10.41 -8.65 4.84
N GLN A 132 11.30 -9.40 4.18
CA GLN A 132 11.81 -9.07 2.85
C GLN A 132 11.85 -10.33 1.99
N VAL A 133 11.31 -10.22 0.77
CA VAL A 133 11.31 -11.31 -0.23
C VAL A 133 11.76 -10.79 -1.59
N GLN A 134 12.37 -11.66 -2.39
CA GLN A 134 12.65 -11.32 -3.79
C GLN A 134 11.36 -11.12 -4.58
N ILE A 135 11.37 -10.16 -5.49
CA ILE A 135 10.28 -9.94 -6.43
C ILE A 135 10.23 -11.13 -7.39
N VAL A 136 9.05 -11.72 -7.56
CA VAL A 136 8.83 -12.84 -8.47
C VAL A 136 8.29 -12.39 -9.84
N SER A 137 7.38 -11.42 -9.85
CA SER A 137 6.76 -10.96 -11.10
C SER A 137 6.83 -9.45 -11.33
N GLY A 138 6.87 -8.64 -10.28
CA GLY A 138 6.72 -7.19 -10.37
C GLY A 138 5.27 -6.73 -10.66
N GLU A 139 4.31 -7.68 -10.71
CA GLU A 139 2.86 -7.38 -10.85
C GLU A 139 2.22 -7.02 -9.51
N ILE A 140 2.96 -7.04 -8.42
CA ILE A 140 2.62 -6.70 -7.04
C ILE A 140 1.73 -7.75 -6.36
N ALA A 141 0.62 -8.19 -6.99
CA ALA A 141 -0.28 -9.17 -6.38
C ALA A 141 0.41 -10.52 -6.12
N GLU A 142 1.16 -11.02 -7.09
CA GLU A 142 1.95 -12.24 -6.97
C GLU A 142 3.10 -12.07 -5.96
N ASP A 143 3.70 -10.90 -5.91
CA ASP A 143 4.79 -10.60 -4.97
C ASP A 143 4.27 -10.55 -3.52
N ILE A 144 3.06 -10.02 -3.29
CA ILE A 144 2.36 -10.07 -1.99
C ILE A 144 2.01 -11.52 -1.62
N THR A 145 1.51 -12.32 -2.57
CA THR A 145 1.24 -13.74 -2.35
C THR A 145 2.52 -14.48 -1.93
N ASN A 146 3.62 -14.25 -2.66
CA ASN A 146 4.93 -14.83 -2.33
C ASN A 146 5.43 -14.39 -0.95
N TYR A 147 5.23 -13.12 -0.56
CA TYR A 147 5.58 -12.63 0.77
C TYR A 147 4.85 -13.41 1.86
N PHE A 148 3.54 -13.58 1.75
CA PHE A 148 2.78 -14.34 2.74
C PHE A 148 3.21 -15.81 2.81
N ALA A 149 3.46 -16.44 1.67
CA ALA A 149 3.88 -17.84 1.60
C ALA A 149 5.26 -18.06 2.22
N THR A 150 6.23 -17.18 1.93
CA THR A 150 7.64 -17.40 2.30
C THR A 150 8.03 -16.77 3.63
N SER A 151 7.50 -15.58 3.95
CA SER A 151 7.85 -14.83 5.16
C SER A 151 6.89 -15.10 6.31
N GLU A 152 5.58 -15.16 6.06
CA GLU A 152 4.57 -15.37 7.09
C GLU A 152 4.06 -16.81 7.15
N GLN A 153 4.37 -17.63 6.16
CA GLN A 153 3.93 -19.02 6.04
C GLN A 153 2.41 -19.18 6.08
N ILE A 154 1.69 -18.20 5.51
CA ILE A 154 0.24 -18.18 5.40
C ILE A 154 -0.14 -18.40 3.94
N PRO A 155 -0.80 -19.52 3.58
CA PRO A 155 -1.34 -19.70 2.24
C PRO A 155 -2.31 -18.59 1.89
N THR A 156 -2.01 -17.84 0.83
CA THR A 156 -2.70 -16.59 0.51
C THR A 156 -2.96 -16.51 -0.98
N VAL A 157 -4.16 -16.03 -1.34
CA VAL A 157 -4.49 -15.58 -2.69
C VAL A 157 -4.65 -14.07 -2.65
N CYS A 158 -3.93 -13.37 -3.51
CA CYS A 158 -4.02 -11.93 -3.64
C CYS A 158 -4.37 -11.54 -5.08
N ALA A 159 -5.40 -10.72 -5.26
CA ALA A 159 -5.76 -10.14 -6.54
C ALA A 159 -5.90 -8.64 -6.40
N LEU A 160 -5.18 -7.90 -7.25
CA LEU A 160 -5.13 -6.44 -7.25
C LEU A 160 -5.34 -5.93 -8.67
N GLY A 161 -5.99 -4.79 -8.82
CA GLY A 161 -6.18 -4.22 -10.14
C GLY A 161 -6.48 -2.73 -10.12
N VAL A 162 -6.07 -2.06 -11.19
CA VAL A 162 -6.35 -0.64 -11.45
C VAL A 162 -6.68 -0.49 -12.93
N LEU A 163 -7.82 0.12 -13.24
CA LEU A 163 -8.20 0.57 -14.58
C LEU A 163 -8.00 2.07 -14.67
N VAL A 164 -7.17 2.49 -15.59
CA VAL A 164 -6.87 3.90 -15.87
C VAL A 164 -7.53 4.31 -17.17
N ASN A 165 -8.23 5.44 -17.15
CA ASN A 165 -8.80 6.05 -18.36
C ASN A 165 -7.72 6.75 -19.19
N PRO A 166 -7.98 7.03 -20.49
CA PRO A 166 -7.04 7.77 -21.34
C PRO A 166 -6.68 9.18 -20.82
N ASP A 167 -7.55 9.80 -20.03
CA ASP A 167 -7.33 11.08 -19.37
C ASP A 167 -6.56 10.98 -18.04
N LEU A 168 -6.02 9.80 -17.74
CA LEU A 168 -5.28 9.43 -16.53
C LEU A 168 -6.13 9.34 -15.25
N THR A 169 -7.42 9.60 -15.28
CA THR A 169 -8.31 9.34 -14.14
C THR A 169 -8.44 7.85 -13.87
N ILE A 170 -8.64 7.49 -12.63
CA ILE A 170 -8.81 6.07 -12.24
C ILE A 170 -10.29 5.69 -12.39
N ARG A 171 -10.55 4.80 -13.33
CA ARG A 171 -11.90 4.28 -13.58
C ARG A 171 -12.34 3.35 -12.46
N LYS A 172 -11.48 2.38 -12.11
CA LYS A 172 -11.68 1.44 -11.01
C LYS A 172 -10.34 1.00 -10.43
N ALA A 173 -10.29 0.88 -9.12
CA ALA A 173 -9.17 0.29 -8.40
C ALA A 173 -9.68 -0.52 -7.20
N GLY A 174 -9.04 -1.65 -6.93
CA GLY A 174 -9.40 -2.47 -5.79
C GLY A 174 -8.69 -3.81 -5.81
N GLY A 175 -9.06 -4.65 -4.87
CA GLY A 175 -8.45 -5.96 -4.71
C GLY A 175 -9.14 -6.80 -3.66
N PHE A 176 -8.67 -8.03 -3.54
CA PHE A 176 -9.03 -8.90 -2.43
C PHE A 176 -7.82 -9.76 -2.00
N ILE A 177 -7.84 -10.18 -0.76
CA ILE A 177 -6.91 -11.13 -0.18
C ILE A 177 -7.73 -12.24 0.49
N ILE A 178 -7.44 -13.50 0.17
CA ILE A 178 -7.97 -14.69 0.83
C ILE A 178 -6.80 -15.33 1.59
N GLN A 179 -7.00 -15.65 2.87
CA GLN A 179 -5.98 -16.29 3.71
C GLN A 179 -6.56 -17.51 4.40
N LEU A 180 -5.85 -18.60 4.32
CA LEU A 180 -6.20 -19.80 5.08
C LEU A 180 -5.81 -19.64 6.55
N LEU A 181 -6.69 -20.11 7.42
CA LEU A 181 -6.45 -20.15 8.85
C LEU A 181 -5.79 -21.51 9.23
N PRO A 182 -5.12 -21.60 10.38
CA PRO A 182 -4.43 -22.84 10.80
C PRO A 182 -5.32 -24.08 10.90
N THR A 183 -6.63 -23.89 10.89
CA THR A 183 -7.64 -24.96 10.91
C THR A 183 -7.94 -25.54 9.53
N ALA A 184 -7.46 -24.91 8.45
CA ALA A 184 -7.68 -25.38 7.08
C ALA A 184 -6.82 -26.62 6.78
N ASP A 185 -7.44 -27.58 6.10
CA ASP A 185 -6.78 -28.76 5.56
C ASP A 185 -6.62 -28.68 4.04
N ASP A 186 -5.96 -29.69 3.44
CA ASP A 186 -5.72 -29.73 1.99
C ASP A 186 -7.02 -29.67 1.17
N THR A 187 -8.13 -30.18 1.70
CA THR A 187 -9.43 -30.15 1.00
C THR A 187 -9.96 -28.72 0.85
N ILE A 188 -9.65 -27.86 1.80
CA ILE A 188 -9.99 -26.43 1.75
C ILE A 188 -9.16 -25.72 0.69
N ILE A 189 -7.87 -26.06 0.56
CA ILE A 189 -6.98 -25.53 -0.49
C ILE A 189 -7.58 -25.85 -1.86
N ASP A 190 -7.84 -27.12 -2.15
CA ASP A 190 -8.45 -27.55 -3.42
C ASP A 190 -9.75 -26.84 -3.72
N LYS A 191 -10.57 -26.62 -2.69
CA LYS A 191 -11.86 -25.94 -2.81
C LYS A 191 -11.70 -24.47 -3.14
N VAL A 192 -10.73 -23.78 -2.51
CA VAL A 192 -10.39 -22.38 -2.83
C VAL A 192 -9.86 -22.27 -4.25
N GLU A 193 -8.91 -23.14 -4.65
CA GLU A 193 -8.34 -23.14 -5.99
C GLU A 193 -9.43 -23.31 -7.08
N LYS A 194 -10.39 -24.19 -6.86
CA LYS A 194 -11.53 -24.33 -7.76
C LYS A 194 -12.42 -23.09 -7.82
N CYS A 195 -12.58 -22.38 -6.70
CA CYS A 195 -13.38 -21.16 -6.67
C CYS A 195 -12.72 -20.03 -7.49
N ILE A 196 -11.40 -19.94 -7.46
CA ILE A 196 -10.66 -18.82 -8.07
C ILE A 196 -10.19 -19.10 -9.51
N SER A 197 -10.29 -20.31 -10.02
CA SER A 197 -9.77 -20.71 -11.33
C SER A 197 -10.37 -19.93 -12.50
N ASP A 198 -11.66 -19.61 -12.43
CA ASP A 198 -12.44 -19.02 -13.53
C ASP A 198 -13.08 -17.66 -13.16
N ILE A 199 -12.53 -16.97 -12.16
CA ILE A 199 -13.09 -15.67 -11.75
C ILE A 199 -12.69 -14.54 -12.71
N ASP A 200 -13.59 -13.60 -12.90
CA ASP A 200 -13.27 -12.34 -13.57
C ASP A 200 -12.17 -11.58 -12.80
N PRO A 201 -11.32 -10.79 -13.51
CA PRO A 201 -10.43 -9.85 -12.84
C PRO A 201 -11.19 -8.93 -11.89
N VAL A 202 -10.61 -8.61 -10.74
CA VAL A 202 -11.26 -7.76 -9.71
C VAL A 202 -11.73 -6.42 -10.27
N THR A 203 -10.96 -5.83 -11.18
CA THR A 203 -11.35 -4.58 -11.86
C THR A 203 -12.59 -4.73 -12.73
N THR A 204 -12.76 -5.88 -13.38
CA THR A 204 -13.97 -6.19 -14.16
C THR A 204 -15.19 -6.33 -13.24
N MET A 205 -15.02 -6.98 -12.10
CA MET A 205 -16.09 -7.10 -11.10
C MET A 205 -16.50 -5.72 -10.57
N LEU A 206 -15.54 -4.86 -10.21
CA LEU A 206 -15.81 -3.49 -9.76
C LEU A 206 -16.45 -2.64 -10.86
N ASP A 207 -16.02 -2.79 -12.12
CA ASP A 207 -16.57 -2.05 -13.26
C ASP A 207 -18.02 -2.45 -13.56
N LYS A 208 -18.38 -3.71 -13.30
CA LYS A 208 -19.75 -4.21 -13.33
C LYS A 208 -20.59 -3.72 -12.13
N GLY A 209 -20.01 -2.95 -11.20
CA GLY A 209 -20.70 -2.40 -10.03
C GLY A 209 -20.82 -3.33 -8.84
N LEU A 210 -20.04 -4.43 -8.78
CA LEU A 210 -20.05 -5.32 -7.63
C LEU A 210 -19.42 -4.60 -6.42
N SER A 211 -20.11 -4.68 -5.28
CA SER A 211 -19.57 -4.20 -4.01
C SER A 211 -18.47 -5.14 -3.48
N PRO A 212 -17.57 -4.68 -2.61
CA PRO A 212 -16.58 -5.55 -1.96
C PRO A 212 -17.19 -6.78 -1.29
N GLU A 213 -18.36 -6.64 -0.66
CA GLU A 213 -19.09 -7.78 -0.09
C GLU A 213 -19.51 -8.79 -1.18
N THR A 214 -20.06 -8.30 -2.28
CA THR A 214 -20.46 -9.16 -3.39
C THR A 214 -19.23 -9.83 -4.00
N ILE A 215 -18.09 -9.13 -4.10
CA ILE A 215 -16.82 -9.71 -4.57
C ILE A 215 -16.39 -10.87 -3.67
N CYS A 216 -16.38 -10.71 -2.32
CA CYS A 216 -16.05 -11.80 -1.41
C CYS A 216 -16.91 -13.06 -1.66
N ARG A 217 -18.22 -12.88 -1.83
CA ARG A 217 -19.16 -13.99 -2.11
C ARG A 217 -18.97 -14.58 -3.51
N THR A 218 -18.61 -13.76 -4.49
CA THR A 218 -18.39 -14.20 -5.88
C THR A 218 -17.11 -15.00 -6.02
N VAL A 219 -16.04 -14.62 -5.32
CA VAL A 219 -14.75 -15.32 -5.41
C VAL A 219 -14.72 -16.59 -4.57
N LEU A 220 -15.63 -16.76 -3.60
CA LEU A 220 -15.73 -17.92 -2.73
C LEU A 220 -17.18 -18.49 -2.68
N PRO A 221 -17.77 -18.86 -3.83
CA PRO A 221 -19.18 -19.28 -3.88
C PRO A 221 -19.44 -20.59 -3.13
N ALA A 222 -18.40 -21.39 -2.90
CA ALA A 222 -18.52 -22.67 -2.18
C ALA A 222 -18.46 -22.52 -0.65
N PHE A 223 -18.26 -21.29 -0.13
CA PHE A 223 -18.16 -21.01 1.29
C PHE A 223 -19.30 -20.10 1.75
N LYS A 224 -19.83 -20.37 2.93
CA LYS A 224 -20.67 -19.40 3.62
C LYS A 224 -19.77 -18.43 4.36
N LEU A 225 -19.97 -17.13 4.16
CA LEU A 225 -19.15 -16.08 4.71
C LEU A 225 -19.95 -15.23 5.69
N ASP A 226 -19.41 -15.09 6.91
CA ASP A 226 -19.86 -14.16 7.91
C ASP A 226 -19.05 -12.87 7.84
N MET A 227 -19.72 -11.73 7.89
CA MET A 227 -19.08 -10.43 7.89
C MET A 227 -18.50 -10.14 9.28
N LEU A 228 -17.20 -9.86 9.37
CA LEU A 228 -16.54 -9.47 10.59
C LEU A 228 -16.67 -7.96 10.83
N ASP A 229 -16.29 -7.18 9.82
CA ASP A 229 -16.34 -5.72 9.89
C ASP A 229 -16.37 -5.09 8.49
N THR A 230 -16.64 -3.78 8.49
CA THR A 230 -16.57 -2.92 7.31
C THR A 230 -15.94 -1.59 7.70
N SER A 231 -15.11 -1.01 6.82
CA SER A 231 -14.49 0.29 6.99
C SER A 231 -14.54 1.11 5.70
N GLU A 232 -14.32 2.41 5.83
CA GLU A 232 -14.27 3.34 4.71
C GLU A 232 -12.87 3.99 4.66
N PRO A 233 -11.87 3.25 4.15
CA PRO A 233 -10.52 3.75 4.08
C PRO A 233 -10.40 4.94 3.12
N GLU A 234 -9.46 5.83 3.43
CA GLU A 234 -9.17 7.01 2.63
C GLU A 234 -7.66 7.19 2.38
N TYR A 235 -7.32 8.01 1.39
CA TYR A 235 -5.95 8.49 1.25
C TYR A 235 -5.69 9.55 2.33
N ARG A 236 -4.93 9.20 3.36
CA ARG A 236 -4.70 10.05 4.53
C ARG A 236 -3.21 10.21 4.81
N CYS A 237 -2.73 11.45 4.72
CA CYS A 237 -1.40 11.80 5.19
C CYS A 237 -1.47 12.46 6.57
N ASN A 238 -0.68 11.95 7.50
CA ASN A 238 -0.59 12.44 8.87
C ASN A 238 0.66 13.31 9.10
N CYS A 239 1.22 13.93 8.04
CA CYS A 239 2.33 14.87 8.19
C CYS A 239 1.89 16.12 8.97
N SER A 240 2.81 16.64 9.75
CA SER A 240 2.63 17.89 10.49
C SER A 240 3.95 18.64 10.57
N ARG A 241 3.90 19.94 10.91
CA ARG A 241 5.11 20.72 11.11
C ARG A 241 6.02 20.11 12.16
N GLU A 242 5.43 19.59 13.25
CA GLU A 242 6.17 18.95 14.34
C GLU A 242 6.89 17.67 13.87
N ARG A 243 6.26 16.87 13.00
CA ARG A 243 6.91 15.68 12.41
C ARG A 243 8.05 16.07 11.49
N VAL A 244 7.87 17.09 10.65
CA VAL A 244 8.93 17.61 9.79
C VAL A 244 10.06 18.21 10.61
N SER A 245 9.76 18.97 11.66
CA SER A 245 10.76 19.49 12.60
C SER A 245 11.60 18.39 13.23
N ARG A 246 10.98 17.29 13.69
CA ARG A 246 11.71 16.13 14.22
C ARG A 246 12.60 15.45 13.17
N ALA A 247 12.13 15.37 11.93
CA ALA A 247 12.95 14.84 10.82
C ALA A 247 14.15 15.73 10.54
N LEU A 248 14.00 17.05 10.53
CA LEU A 248 15.09 17.99 10.39
C LEU A 248 16.11 17.85 11.53
N ILE A 249 15.66 17.76 12.78
CA ILE A 249 16.55 17.54 13.93
C ILE A 249 17.34 16.22 13.79
N SER A 250 16.71 15.16 13.25
CA SER A 250 17.36 13.85 13.07
C SER A 250 18.43 13.80 11.99
N MET A 251 18.55 14.82 11.13
CA MET A 251 19.63 14.93 10.14
C MET A 251 21.01 15.20 10.79
N GLY A 252 21.01 15.62 12.05
CA GLY A 252 22.21 16.01 12.77
C GLY A 252 22.46 17.51 12.71
N ARG A 253 23.23 17.98 13.69
CA ARG A 253 23.45 19.40 13.93
C ARG A 253 24.15 20.10 12.77
N ASP A 254 25.20 19.50 12.22
CA ASP A 254 26.03 20.09 11.16
C ASP A 254 25.21 20.35 9.88
N GLU A 255 24.31 19.42 9.52
CA GLU A 255 23.43 19.57 8.38
C GLU A 255 22.33 20.61 8.66
N LEU A 256 21.80 20.62 9.88
CA LEU A 256 20.77 21.59 10.28
C LEU A 256 21.34 23.02 10.31
N GLU A 257 22.61 23.20 10.74
CA GLU A 257 23.28 24.51 10.72
C GLU A 257 23.45 25.08 9.31
N LYS A 258 23.73 24.24 8.31
CA LYS A 258 23.83 24.67 6.89
C LYS A 258 22.53 25.25 6.34
N LEU A 259 21.39 24.79 6.85
CA LEU A 259 20.07 25.30 6.39
C LEU A 259 19.82 26.75 6.83
N LYS A 260 20.63 27.31 7.72
CA LYS A 260 20.53 28.74 8.12
C LYS A 260 21.04 29.71 7.07
N ASP A 261 21.91 29.21 6.17
CA ASP A 261 22.49 30.03 5.11
C ASP A 261 21.45 30.38 4.02
N ASP A 262 20.34 29.64 3.97
CA ASP A 262 19.25 29.86 3.05
C ASP A 262 18.25 30.88 3.63
N GLU A 263 17.70 31.79 2.80
CA GLU A 263 16.62 32.72 3.22
C GLU A 263 15.41 31.96 3.77
N LYS A 264 15.13 30.76 3.25
CA LYS A 264 14.09 29.86 3.70
C LYS A 264 14.41 28.43 3.29
N THR A 265 14.12 27.48 4.17
CA THR A 265 14.16 26.04 3.87
C THR A 265 12.77 25.54 3.59
N GLU A 266 12.52 25.01 2.39
CA GLU A 266 11.25 24.40 2.02
C GLU A 266 11.35 22.89 2.07
N VAL A 267 10.51 22.24 2.88
CA VAL A 267 10.40 20.77 2.97
C VAL A 267 9.05 20.34 2.42
N CYS A 268 9.06 19.53 1.38
CA CYS A 268 7.86 18.98 0.77
C CYS A 268 7.58 17.56 1.30
N CYS A 269 6.35 17.29 1.69
CA CYS A 269 5.94 15.95 2.11
C CYS A 269 5.75 15.04 0.88
N GLN A 270 6.55 13.99 0.77
CA GLN A 270 6.47 13.06 -0.37
C GLN A 270 5.11 12.32 -0.49
N PHE A 271 4.31 12.28 0.57
CA PHE A 271 3.00 11.61 0.55
C PHE A 271 1.84 12.50 0.09
N CYS A 272 1.92 13.83 0.26
CA CYS A 272 0.77 14.70 -0.02
C CYS A 272 1.14 16.06 -0.62
N ASP A 273 2.40 16.25 -0.97
CA ASP A 273 2.98 17.47 -1.56
C ASP A 273 2.79 18.75 -0.73
N LYS A 274 2.35 18.60 0.54
CA LYS A 274 2.24 19.73 1.45
C LYS A 274 3.64 20.29 1.74
N LYS A 275 3.77 21.60 1.54
CA LYS A 275 5.01 22.35 1.76
C LYS A 275 5.06 22.92 3.16
N TYR A 276 6.20 22.76 3.81
CA TYR A 276 6.53 23.33 5.11
C TYR A 276 7.73 24.24 4.94
N VAL A 277 7.55 25.51 5.27
CA VAL A 277 8.59 26.52 5.14
C VAL A 277 9.16 26.81 6.53
N PHE A 278 10.48 26.78 6.65
CA PHE A 278 11.24 27.11 7.85
C PHE A 278 12.12 28.33 7.55
N THR A 279 12.04 29.33 8.40
CA THR A 279 12.90 30.52 8.39
C THR A 279 14.20 30.21 9.14
N PRO A 280 15.29 30.99 8.95
CA PRO A 280 16.50 30.86 9.78
C PRO A 280 16.21 30.88 11.29
N ALA A 281 15.25 31.70 11.74
CA ALA A 281 14.82 31.73 13.15
C ALA A 281 14.12 30.44 13.60
N ASP A 282 13.42 29.73 12.69
CA ASP A 282 12.85 28.41 12.99
C ASP A 282 13.96 27.38 13.11
N ILE A 283 14.98 27.43 12.22
CA ILE A 283 16.14 26.51 12.28
C ILE A 283 16.93 26.73 13.59
N ASP A 284 17.12 27.99 14.02
CA ASP A 284 17.77 28.28 15.31
C ASP A 284 17.03 27.61 16.48
N ARG A 285 15.69 27.68 16.50
CA ARG A 285 14.88 26.98 17.51
C ARG A 285 15.07 25.44 17.47
N LEU A 286 15.12 24.86 16.28
CA LEU A 286 15.35 23.42 16.13
C LEU A 286 16.76 23.01 16.61
N LEU A 287 17.77 23.86 16.39
CA LEU A 287 19.13 23.64 16.92
C LEU A 287 19.18 23.72 18.45
N GLU A 288 18.38 24.57 19.08
CA GLU A 288 18.26 24.63 20.54
C GLU A 288 17.56 23.37 21.09
N GLU A 289 16.47 22.92 20.46
CA GLU A 289 15.76 21.70 20.84
C GLU A 289 16.62 20.43 20.69
N SER A 290 17.54 20.39 19.72
CA SER A 290 18.47 19.27 19.52
C SER A 290 19.45 19.11 20.68
N LYS A 291 19.92 20.21 21.28
CA LYS A 291 20.84 20.19 22.45
C LYS A 291 20.25 19.50 23.68
N GLY A 292 18.95 19.68 23.92
CA GLY A 292 18.25 19.09 25.07
C GLY A 292 18.02 17.58 24.97
N LYS A 293 18.33 16.94 23.82
CA LYS A 293 18.17 15.50 23.61
C LYS A 293 19.48 14.71 23.68
N GLU A 294 20.62 15.35 23.52
CA GLU A 294 21.95 14.72 23.67
C GLU A 294 22.31 14.51 25.15
N ASP A 295 21.66 15.21 26.08
CA ASP A 295 21.88 15.13 27.53
C ASP A 295 20.96 14.16 28.26
N LYS A 296 20.20 13.32 27.55
CA LYS A 296 19.31 12.28 28.14
C LYS A 296 19.59 10.90 27.54
#